data_72c856c94f84c5b0a5cefc61ef677bee
#
_entry.id   72c856c94f84c5b0a5cefc61ef677bee
#
_cell.length_a   1.000
_cell.length_b   1.000
_cell.length_c   1.000
_cell.angle_alpha   90.00
_cell.angle_beta   90.00
_cell.angle_gamma   90.00
#
_symmetry.space_group_name_H-M   'P 1'
#
loop_
_entity.id
_entity.type
_entity.pdbx_description
1 polymer ?
#
loop_
_entity_poly.entity_id
_entity_poly.type
_entity_poly.pdbx_seq_one_letter_code
_entity_poly.pdbx_strand_id
1 'polypeptide(L)'
;MNSKVAEDLSALTPNSKTVLIDMFAGAGGNVIAFALSKRWSTIIAIEKDPSVIACAQHNANIYGVFEQITWINDDSFSYLEKNSTSFNPSNTVIFASPPWGGPGYTTDKIFNLNTMAPYSIKQIHNVCKGMDSALYLPRTSDLRQIAKLAPGVEKLEVVQYCMEGASTALVAYIPAIAPTSS
;
A
#
# COMPACT_ATOMS: atom_id res chain seq x y z
N MET A 1 5.56 -10.85 9.21
CA MET A 1 5.78 -9.49 8.68
C MET A 1 4.46 -8.80 8.34
N ASN A 2 3.59 -9.34 7.50
CA ASN A 2 2.33 -8.70 7.09
C ASN A 2 1.43 -8.32 8.28
N SER A 3 1.33 -9.17 9.31
CA SER A 3 0.57 -8.84 10.54
C SER A 3 1.13 -7.62 11.26
N LYS A 4 2.46 -7.46 11.31
CA LYS A 4 3.10 -6.29 11.92
C LYS A 4 2.84 -5.03 11.10
N VAL A 5 2.88 -5.10 9.77
CA VAL A 5 2.49 -3.98 8.89
C VAL A 5 1.03 -3.60 9.13
N ALA A 6 0.14 -4.58 9.29
CA ALA A 6 -1.27 -4.33 9.57
C ALA A 6 -1.49 -3.67 10.94
N GLU A 7 -0.75 -4.09 11.97
CA GLU A 7 -0.77 -3.47 13.31
C GLU A 7 -0.30 -2.01 13.26
N ASP A 8 0.85 -1.76 12.62
CA ASP A 8 1.43 -0.41 12.56
C ASP A 8 0.56 0.52 11.71
N LEU A 9 0.05 0.06 10.56
CA LEU A 9 -0.90 0.85 9.77
C LEU A 9 -2.15 1.19 10.58
N SER A 10 -2.64 0.24 11.38
CA SER A 10 -3.80 0.47 12.27
C SER A 10 -3.49 1.50 13.36
N ALA A 11 -2.29 1.46 13.93
CA ALA A 11 -1.87 2.36 15.01
C ALA A 11 -1.56 3.79 14.52
N LEU A 12 -0.95 3.90 13.34
CA LEU A 12 -0.55 5.19 12.76
C LEU A 12 -1.70 5.90 12.03
N THR A 13 -2.78 5.18 11.77
CA THR A 13 -3.94 5.73 11.04
C THR A 13 -5.04 6.14 12.00
N PRO A 14 -5.59 7.38 11.88
CA PRO A 14 -6.70 7.83 12.73
C PRO A 14 -7.92 6.90 12.66
N ASN A 15 -8.65 6.76 13.78
CA ASN A 15 -9.84 5.90 13.87
C ASN A 15 -10.97 6.29 12.90
N SER A 16 -11.00 7.54 12.44
CA SER A 16 -11.92 8.01 11.40
C SER A 16 -11.69 7.35 10.03
N LYS A 17 -10.50 6.81 9.80
CA LYS A 17 -10.17 6.08 8.57
C LYS A 17 -10.66 4.63 8.71
N THR A 18 -11.69 4.29 7.99
CA THR A 18 -12.39 2.99 8.09
C THR A 18 -12.33 2.17 6.80
N VAL A 19 -11.89 2.78 5.70
CA VAL A 19 -11.76 2.17 4.38
C VAL A 19 -10.28 1.97 4.05
N LEU A 20 -9.90 0.77 3.68
CA LEU A 20 -8.55 0.43 3.21
C LEU A 20 -8.60 -0.08 1.77
N ILE A 21 -7.75 0.48 0.91
CA ILE A 21 -7.58 0.03 -0.47
C ILE A 21 -6.17 -0.54 -0.62
N ASP A 22 -6.05 -1.84 -0.92
CA ASP A 22 -4.78 -2.45 -1.32
C ASP A 22 -4.68 -2.43 -2.86
N MET A 23 -3.80 -1.57 -3.38
CA MET A 23 -3.62 -1.35 -4.82
C MET A 23 -2.98 -2.53 -5.54
N PHE A 24 -2.24 -3.38 -4.83
CA PHE A 24 -1.46 -4.47 -5.41
C PHE A 24 -1.60 -5.70 -4.52
N ALA A 25 -2.80 -6.27 -4.48
CA ALA A 25 -3.16 -7.34 -3.54
C ALA A 25 -2.31 -8.61 -3.71
N GLY A 26 -1.79 -8.86 -4.92
CA GLY A 26 -0.99 -10.04 -5.21
C GLY A 26 -1.71 -11.32 -4.76
N ALA A 27 -0.99 -12.24 -4.13
CA ALA A 27 -1.56 -13.47 -3.57
C ALA A 27 -2.29 -13.28 -2.22
N GLY A 28 -2.57 -12.04 -1.81
CA GLY A 28 -3.41 -11.73 -0.65
C GLY A 28 -2.67 -11.56 0.68
N GLY A 29 -1.34 -11.61 0.71
CA GLY A 29 -0.58 -11.63 1.97
C GLY A 29 -0.87 -10.44 2.90
N ASN A 30 -0.89 -9.23 2.37
CA ASN A 30 -1.18 -8.02 3.15
C ASN A 30 -2.68 -7.87 3.41
N VAL A 31 -3.51 -8.02 2.39
CA VAL A 31 -4.96 -7.81 2.50
C VAL A 31 -5.62 -8.78 3.50
N ILE A 32 -5.15 -10.02 3.57
CA ILE A 32 -5.58 -11.01 4.58
C ILE A 32 -5.19 -10.54 5.99
N ALA A 33 -3.96 -10.04 6.17
CA ALA A 33 -3.53 -9.52 7.46
C ALA A 33 -4.36 -8.30 7.90
N PHE A 34 -4.71 -7.42 6.97
CA PHE A 34 -5.62 -6.29 7.23
C PHE A 34 -7.02 -6.77 7.64
N ALA A 35 -7.57 -7.80 6.99
CA ALA A 35 -8.87 -8.35 7.34
C ALA A 35 -8.85 -9.01 8.74
N LEU A 36 -7.80 -9.78 9.04
CA LEU A 36 -7.61 -10.42 10.35
C LEU A 36 -7.45 -9.41 11.50
N SER A 37 -6.96 -8.20 11.21
CA SER A 37 -6.83 -7.14 12.22
C SER A 37 -8.18 -6.61 12.73
N LYS A 38 -9.27 -6.84 12.00
CA LYS A 38 -10.63 -6.35 12.29
C LYS A 38 -10.73 -4.83 12.49
N ARG A 39 -9.75 -4.09 11.98
CA ARG A 39 -9.63 -2.64 12.13
C ARG A 39 -10.48 -1.88 11.10
N TRP A 40 -10.64 -2.46 9.92
CA TRP A 40 -11.23 -1.81 8.77
C TRP A 40 -12.68 -2.26 8.56
N SER A 41 -13.59 -1.33 8.34
CA SER A 41 -14.99 -1.65 8.01
C SER A 41 -15.15 -2.07 6.55
N THR A 42 -14.26 -1.60 5.68
CA THR A 42 -14.24 -1.92 4.25
C THR A 42 -12.80 -2.14 3.82
N ILE A 43 -12.54 -3.25 3.16
CA ILE A 43 -11.26 -3.57 2.56
C ILE A 43 -11.49 -3.86 1.08
N ILE A 44 -10.78 -3.13 0.21
CA ILE A 44 -10.83 -3.31 -1.24
C ILE A 44 -9.46 -3.81 -1.69
N ALA A 45 -9.43 -4.97 -2.31
CA ALA A 45 -8.23 -5.61 -2.84
C ALA A 45 -8.24 -5.54 -4.37
N ILE A 46 -7.25 -4.89 -4.96
CA ILE A 46 -7.15 -4.74 -6.42
C ILE A 46 -5.96 -5.54 -6.92
N GLU A 47 -6.20 -6.40 -7.89
CA GLU A 47 -5.17 -7.17 -8.58
C GLU A 47 -5.56 -7.34 -10.06
N LYS A 48 -4.62 -7.03 -10.96
CA LYS A 48 -4.91 -7.06 -12.39
C LYS A 48 -4.85 -8.45 -13.00
N ASP A 49 -4.03 -9.35 -12.45
CA ASP A 49 -3.88 -10.70 -12.96
C ASP A 49 -5.00 -11.60 -12.41
N PRO A 50 -5.89 -12.16 -13.27
CA PRO A 50 -7.00 -12.98 -12.82
C PRO A 50 -6.57 -14.29 -12.14
N SER A 51 -5.40 -14.82 -12.45
CA SER A 51 -4.88 -16.03 -11.80
C SER A 51 -4.34 -15.71 -10.40
N VAL A 52 -3.72 -14.56 -10.24
CA VAL A 52 -3.16 -14.11 -8.96
C VAL A 52 -4.27 -13.71 -7.99
N ILE A 53 -5.31 -12.98 -8.45
CA ILE A 53 -6.45 -12.66 -7.58
C ILE A 53 -7.22 -13.92 -7.16
N ALA A 54 -7.34 -14.93 -8.04
CA ALA A 54 -7.94 -16.21 -7.67
C ALA A 54 -7.14 -16.92 -6.56
N CYS A 55 -5.80 -16.87 -6.61
CA CYS A 55 -4.96 -17.36 -5.52
C CYS A 55 -5.19 -16.58 -4.21
N ALA A 56 -5.30 -15.24 -4.28
CA ALA A 56 -5.57 -14.41 -3.10
C ALA A 56 -6.93 -14.76 -2.47
N GLN A 57 -7.95 -14.94 -3.28
CA GLN A 57 -9.29 -15.35 -2.86
C GLN A 57 -9.27 -16.73 -2.20
N HIS A 58 -8.55 -17.69 -2.79
CA HIS A 58 -8.37 -19.02 -2.21
C HIS A 58 -7.68 -18.93 -0.84
N ASN A 59 -6.60 -18.19 -0.74
CA ASN A 59 -5.90 -17.97 0.51
C ASN A 59 -6.81 -17.31 1.56
N ALA A 60 -7.57 -16.28 1.19
CA ALA A 60 -8.51 -15.61 2.09
C ALA A 60 -9.60 -16.55 2.60
N ASN A 61 -10.07 -17.49 1.79
CA ASN A 61 -10.99 -18.56 2.22
C ASN A 61 -10.36 -19.46 3.29
N ILE A 62 -9.09 -19.87 3.13
CA ILE A 62 -8.36 -20.67 4.13
C ILE A 62 -8.29 -19.94 5.47
N TYR A 63 -8.07 -18.63 5.45
CA TYR A 63 -8.01 -17.79 6.66
C TYR A 63 -9.39 -17.36 7.19
N GLY A 64 -10.49 -17.70 6.50
CA GLY A 64 -11.86 -17.38 6.92
C GLY A 64 -12.22 -15.89 6.81
N VAL A 65 -11.56 -15.14 5.93
CA VAL A 65 -11.75 -13.68 5.76
C VAL A 65 -12.20 -13.26 4.37
N PHE A 66 -12.53 -14.20 3.50
CA PHE A 66 -12.90 -13.93 2.11
C PHE A 66 -14.04 -12.90 1.98
N GLU A 67 -15.11 -13.09 2.76
CA GLU A 67 -16.29 -12.22 2.74
C GLU A 67 -16.05 -10.82 3.33
N GLN A 68 -14.92 -10.59 3.99
CA GLN A 68 -14.55 -9.30 4.57
C GLN A 68 -13.83 -8.40 3.56
N ILE A 69 -13.53 -8.93 2.35
CA ILE A 69 -12.72 -8.26 1.36
C ILE A 69 -13.52 -8.11 0.06
N THR A 70 -13.57 -6.90 -0.47
CA THR A 70 -14.09 -6.62 -1.81
C THR A 70 -12.99 -6.85 -2.83
N TRP A 71 -13.17 -7.84 -3.69
CA TRP A 71 -12.18 -8.26 -4.69
C TRP A 71 -12.42 -7.57 -6.03
N ILE A 72 -11.41 -6.89 -6.56
CA ILE A 72 -11.46 -6.16 -7.83
C ILE A 72 -10.37 -6.70 -8.75
N ASN A 73 -10.79 -7.31 -9.87
CA ASN A 73 -9.86 -7.72 -10.91
C ASN A 73 -9.79 -6.61 -11.99
N ASP A 74 -8.92 -5.65 -11.78
CA ASP A 74 -8.68 -4.51 -12.68
C ASP A 74 -7.28 -3.96 -12.46
N ASP A 75 -6.81 -3.09 -13.35
CA ASP A 75 -5.63 -2.27 -13.13
C ASP A 75 -5.93 -1.21 -12.06
N SER A 76 -5.08 -1.12 -11.03
CA SER A 76 -5.30 -0.26 -9.87
C SER A 76 -5.40 1.22 -10.23
N PHE A 77 -4.60 1.68 -11.20
CA PHE A 77 -4.62 3.07 -11.62
C PHE A 77 -5.93 3.41 -12.31
N SER A 78 -6.35 2.55 -13.26
CA SER A 78 -7.63 2.69 -13.95
C SER A 78 -8.81 2.63 -12.99
N TYR A 79 -8.77 1.71 -12.02
CA TYR A 79 -9.84 1.57 -11.02
C TYR A 79 -9.96 2.81 -10.14
N LEU A 80 -8.84 3.31 -9.60
CA LEU A 80 -8.84 4.50 -8.74
C LEU A 80 -9.23 5.75 -9.52
N GLU A 81 -8.83 5.91 -10.77
CA GLU A 81 -9.24 7.03 -11.62
C GLU A 81 -10.75 7.03 -11.85
N LYS A 82 -11.31 5.90 -12.29
CA LYS A 82 -12.76 5.73 -12.55
C LYS A 82 -13.62 5.97 -11.29
N ASN A 83 -13.09 5.64 -10.11
CA ASN A 83 -13.81 5.68 -8.83
C ASN A 83 -13.33 6.82 -7.92
N SER A 84 -12.57 7.79 -8.44
CA SER A 84 -11.94 8.85 -7.64
C SER A 84 -12.91 9.65 -6.78
N THR A 85 -14.14 9.87 -7.25
CA THR A 85 -15.21 10.58 -6.51
C THR A 85 -15.95 9.71 -5.50
N SER A 86 -15.79 8.38 -5.55
CA SER A 86 -16.46 7.43 -4.66
C SER A 86 -15.71 7.25 -3.33
N PHE A 87 -14.45 7.64 -3.27
CA PHE A 87 -13.64 7.51 -2.07
C PHE A 87 -13.53 8.84 -1.35
N ASN A 88 -13.91 8.82 -0.07
CA ASN A 88 -13.78 10.00 0.77
C ASN A 88 -12.38 10.02 1.42
N PRO A 89 -11.54 11.02 1.11
CA PRO A 89 -10.20 11.12 1.69
C PRO A 89 -10.18 11.13 3.23
N SER A 90 -11.25 11.61 3.88
CA SER A 90 -11.30 11.68 5.34
C SER A 90 -11.42 10.31 6.02
N ASN A 91 -11.91 9.28 5.32
CA ASN A 91 -12.10 7.94 5.88
C ASN A 91 -11.34 6.84 5.14
N THR A 92 -10.59 7.16 4.10
CA THR A 92 -9.89 6.19 3.24
C THR A 92 -8.38 6.26 3.41
N VAL A 93 -7.74 5.09 3.40
CA VAL A 93 -6.27 4.91 3.34
C VAL A 93 -5.93 4.00 2.17
N ILE A 94 -4.88 4.32 1.45
CA ILE A 94 -4.33 3.47 0.39
C ILE A 94 -3.09 2.74 0.91
N PHE A 95 -3.06 1.43 0.72
CA PHE A 95 -1.85 0.63 0.86
C PHE A 95 -1.35 0.24 -0.53
N ALA A 96 -0.06 0.39 -0.79
CA ALA A 96 0.55 0.03 -2.05
C ALA A 96 1.84 -0.77 -1.84
N SER A 97 1.82 -2.04 -2.27
CA SER A 97 2.98 -2.93 -2.32
C SER A 97 3.28 -3.26 -3.79
N PRO A 98 3.78 -2.29 -4.57
CA PRO A 98 3.97 -2.45 -6.01
C PRO A 98 5.09 -3.45 -6.32
N PRO A 99 5.13 -4.02 -7.53
CA PRO A 99 6.30 -4.75 -8.00
C PRO A 99 7.51 -3.80 -8.11
N TRP A 100 8.69 -4.30 -7.73
CA TRP A 100 9.92 -3.48 -7.66
C TRP A 100 10.85 -3.65 -8.88
N GLY A 101 10.41 -4.35 -9.93
CA GLY A 101 11.20 -4.58 -11.14
C GLY A 101 11.97 -5.89 -11.16
N GLY A 102 11.58 -6.87 -10.34
CA GLY A 102 12.18 -8.20 -10.28
C GLY A 102 13.36 -8.31 -9.31
N PRO A 103 14.10 -9.43 -9.28
CA PRO A 103 15.08 -9.75 -8.23
C PRO A 103 16.31 -8.84 -8.20
N GLY A 104 16.55 -8.02 -9.23
CA GLY A 104 17.71 -7.12 -9.33
C GLY A 104 17.81 -6.09 -8.19
N TYR A 105 16.70 -5.72 -7.55
CA TYR A 105 16.69 -4.78 -6.43
C TYR A 105 17.54 -5.25 -5.23
N THR A 106 17.80 -6.54 -5.10
CA THR A 106 18.51 -7.12 -3.95
C THR A 106 20.00 -6.80 -3.94
N THR A 107 20.58 -6.45 -5.08
CA THR A 107 22.01 -6.16 -5.25
C THR A 107 22.35 -4.69 -5.05
N ASP A 108 21.36 -3.81 -5.10
CA ASP A 108 21.59 -2.37 -4.98
C ASP A 108 21.85 -1.99 -3.52
N LYS A 109 22.96 -1.30 -3.27
CA LYS A 109 23.25 -0.70 -1.95
C LYS A 109 22.24 0.40 -1.61
N ILE A 110 21.81 1.17 -2.59
CA ILE A 110 20.74 2.17 -2.52
C ILE A 110 19.86 1.98 -3.74
N PHE A 111 18.61 1.60 -3.52
CA PHE A 111 17.66 1.32 -4.59
C PHE A 111 17.00 2.62 -5.07
N ASN A 112 17.08 2.87 -6.38
CA ASN A 112 16.46 4.04 -7.00
C ASN A 112 14.98 3.81 -7.28
N LEU A 113 14.11 4.39 -6.47
CA LEU A 113 12.65 4.24 -6.58
C LEU A 113 12.05 4.80 -7.89
N ASN A 114 12.77 5.66 -8.61
CA ASN A 114 12.30 6.15 -9.91
C ASN A 114 12.47 5.13 -11.04
N THR A 115 13.30 4.08 -10.82
CA THR A 115 13.52 3.00 -11.79
C THR A 115 12.66 1.77 -11.54
N MET A 116 11.75 1.83 -10.55
CA MET A 116 10.77 0.76 -10.33
C MET A 116 9.96 0.49 -11.60
N ALA A 117 9.70 -0.77 -11.88
CA ALA A 117 8.89 -1.20 -13.02
C ALA A 117 7.78 -2.16 -12.55
N PRO A 118 6.59 -2.06 -13.14
CA PRO A 118 6.21 -1.20 -14.26
C PRO A 118 5.88 0.27 -13.87
N TYR A 119 5.83 0.60 -12.58
CA TYR A 119 5.45 1.93 -12.09
C TYR A 119 6.54 2.54 -11.21
N SER A 120 6.97 3.76 -11.55
CA SER A 120 7.88 4.53 -10.70
C SER A 120 7.17 4.99 -9.40
N ILE A 121 7.96 5.30 -8.36
CA ILE A 121 7.41 5.84 -7.10
C ILE A 121 6.57 7.10 -7.31
N LYS A 122 6.95 7.95 -8.26
CA LYS A 122 6.21 9.18 -8.60
C LYS A 122 4.83 8.89 -9.17
N GLN A 123 4.72 7.89 -10.05
CA GLN A 123 3.42 7.49 -10.61
C GLN A 123 2.50 6.98 -9.53
N ILE A 124 2.99 6.09 -8.65
CA ILE A 124 2.23 5.55 -7.54
C ILE A 124 1.78 6.67 -6.60
N HIS A 125 2.72 7.54 -6.17
CA HIS A 125 2.40 8.66 -5.29
C HIS A 125 1.36 9.61 -5.90
N ASN A 126 1.45 9.92 -7.18
CA ASN A 126 0.50 10.82 -7.84
C ASN A 126 -0.95 10.31 -7.77
N VAL A 127 -1.16 9.00 -7.82
CA VAL A 127 -2.49 8.40 -7.69
C VAL A 127 -2.96 8.40 -6.23
N CYS A 128 -2.03 8.21 -5.28
CA CYS A 128 -2.35 8.12 -3.84
C CYS A 128 -2.49 9.48 -3.16
N LYS A 129 -1.82 10.53 -3.63
CA LYS A 129 -1.58 11.78 -2.91
C LYS A 129 -2.82 12.52 -2.37
N GLY A 130 -4.00 12.22 -2.87
CA GLY A 130 -5.26 12.76 -2.35
C GLY A 130 -5.78 12.06 -1.09
N MET A 131 -5.17 10.95 -0.69
CA MET A 131 -5.53 10.13 0.46
C MET A 131 -4.28 9.78 1.26
N ASP A 132 -4.42 9.53 2.56
CA ASP A 132 -3.32 8.96 3.35
C ASP A 132 -2.89 7.64 2.71
N SER A 133 -1.59 7.40 2.64
CA SER A 133 -1.08 6.20 1.99
C SER A 133 0.10 5.57 2.74
N ALA A 134 0.22 4.26 2.61
CA ALA A 134 1.34 3.48 3.10
C ALA A 134 1.98 2.73 1.92
N LEU A 135 3.25 3.07 1.63
CA LEU A 135 3.99 2.49 0.51
C LEU A 135 4.99 1.45 1.03
N TYR A 136 4.79 0.19 0.65
CA TYR A 136 5.68 -0.92 0.99
C TYR A 136 6.79 -1.02 -0.06
N LEU A 137 8.04 -0.78 0.37
CA LEU A 137 9.18 -0.50 -0.50
C LEU A 137 10.38 -1.41 -0.18
N PRO A 138 11.35 -1.59 -1.11
CA PRO A 138 12.58 -2.31 -0.86
C PRO A 138 13.33 -1.76 0.36
N ARG A 139 13.98 -2.65 1.11
CA ARG A 139 14.77 -2.30 2.31
C ARG A 139 15.88 -1.28 2.06
N THR A 140 16.40 -1.23 0.84
CA THR A 140 17.52 -0.35 0.43
C THR A 140 17.04 0.91 -0.28
N SER A 141 15.75 1.23 -0.24
CA SER A 141 15.18 2.42 -0.89
C SER A 141 15.91 3.70 -0.53
N ASP A 142 16.12 4.57 -1.50
CA ASP A 142 16.68 5.90 -1.26
C ASP A 142 15.71 6.78 -0.45
N LEU A 143 15.99 6.96 0.83
CA LEU A 143 15.16 7.75 1.75
C LEU A 143 15.00 9.21 1.31
N ARG A 144 15.97 9.76 0.54
CA ARG A 144 15.86 11.11 -0.01
C ARG A 144 14.77 11.21 -1.08
N GLN A 145 14.50 10.12 -1.79
CA GLN A 145 13.39 10.05 -2.76
C GLN A 145 12.05 9.93 -2.04
N ILE A 146 11.99 9.17 -0.95
CA ILE A 146 10.80 9.08 -0.10
C ILE A 146 10.50 10.44 0.54
N ALA A 147 11.50 11.11 1.10
CA ALA A 147 11.34 12.43 1.73
C ALA A 147 10.74 13.49 0.77
N LYS A 148 10.99 13.37 -0.54
CA LYS A 148 10.41 14.27 -1.56
C LYS A 148 8.91 14.04 -1.82
N LEU A 149 8.32 12.99 -1.26
CA LEU A 149 6.89 12.72 -1.36
C LEU A 149 6.10 13.42 -0.25
N ALA A 150 6.79 14.01 0.74
CA ALA A 150 6.16 14.72 1.83
C ALA A 150 5.35 15.93 1.33
N PRO A 151 4.11 16.13 1.79
CA PRO A 151 3.36 17.33 1.49
C PRO A 151 3.95 18.54 2.26
N GLY A 152 4.58 19.45 1.55
CA GLY A 152 5.13 20.69 2.12
C GLY A 152 6.20 20.44 3.19
N VAL A 153 5.95 20.92 4.43
CA VAL A 153 6.84 20.81 5.59
C VAL A 153 6.49 19.64 6.52
N GLU A 154 5.51 18.81 6.15
CA GLU A 154 5.07 17.69 6.96
C GLU A 154 6.15 16.61 7.02
N LYS A 155 6.18 15.89 8.15
CA LYS A 155 7.10 14.77 8.36
C LYS A 155 6.45 13.49 7.82
N LEU A 156 7.24 12.69 7.12
CA LEU A 156 6.88 11.31 6.79
C LEU A 156 7.39 10.39 7.90
N GLU A 157 6.62 9.38 8.20
CA GLU A 157 7.08 8.27 9.01
C GLU A 157 7.53 7.13 8.10
N VAL A 158 8.73 6.60 8.37
CA VAL A 158 9.28 5.46 7.64
C VAL A 158 9.66 4.39 8.66
N VAL A 159 9.00 3.25 8.58
CA VAL A 159 9.25 2.10 9.46
C VAL A 159 10.02 1.03 8.71
N GLN A 160 11.13 0.57 9.30
CA GLN A 160 11.91 -0.53 8.78
C GLN A 160 11.47 -1.85 9.42
N TYR A 161 11.08 -2.80 8.60
CA TYR A 161 10.67 -4.13 9.05
C TYR A 161 11.83 -5.11 8.96
N CYS A 162 12.07 -5.82 10.06
CA CYS A 162 13.13 -6.83 10.18
C CYS A 162 12.52 -8.19 10.51
N MET A 163 13.08 -9.25 9.92
CA MET A 163 12.81 -10.63 10.28
C MET A 163 14.12 -11.30 10.66
N GLU A 164 14.15 -11.98 11.81
CA GLU A 164 15.34 -12.67 12.34
C GLU A 164 16.60 -11.80 12.35
N GLY A 165 16.44 -10.51 12.67
CA GLY A 165 17.52 -9.54 12.70
C GLY A 165 17.95 -8.96 11.34
N ALA A 166 17.39 -9.44 10.23
CA ALA A 166 17.66 -8.91 8.90
C ALA A 166 16.56 -7.94 8.44
N SER A 167 16.95 -6.78 7.92
CA SER A 167 16.01 -5.84 7.28
C SER A 167 15.38 -6.48 6.05
N THR A 168 14.05 -6.38 5.95
CA THR A 168 13.29 -7.02 4.89
C THR A 168 12.62 -6.00 3.96
N ALA A 169 12.04 -4.96 4.54
CA ALA A 169 11.31 -3.93 3.80
C ALA A 169 11.26 -2.61 4.58
N LEU A 170 10.88 -1.54 3.87
CA LEU A 170 10.46 -0.27 4.45
C LEU A 170 8.99 -0.03 4.16
N VAL A 171 8.28 0.62 5.08
CA VAL A 171 6.96 1.18 4.80
C VAL A 171 7.00 2.68 5.07
N ALA A 172 6.67 3.47 4.06
CA ALA A 172 6.55 4.91 4.17
C ALA A 172 5.07 5.30 4.35
N TYR A 173 4.76 5.95 5.46
CA TYR A 173 3.43 6.47 5.77
C TYR A 173 3.37 7.94 5.35
N ILE A 174 2.53 8.24 4.37
CA ILE A 174 2.47 9.54 3.69
C ILE A 174 1.07 10.14 3.89
N PRO A 175 0.95 11.27 4.57
CA PRO A 175 -0.32 11.98 4.70
C PRO A 175 -0.87 12.45 3.36
N ALA A 176 -2.18 12.61 3.29
CA ALA A 176 -2.85 13.17 2.12
C ALA A 176 -2.41 14.62 1.88
N ILE A 177 -2.22 14.99 0.62
CA ILE A 177 -2.05 16.40 0.23
C ILE A 177 -3.43 17.05 0.24
N ALA A 178 -3.67 17.97 1.15
CA ALA A 178 -4.91 18.73 1.18
C ALA A 178 -5.12 19.44 -0.18
N PRO A 179 -6.34 19.43 -0.75
CA PRO A 179 -6.62 20.23 -1.93
C PRO A 179 -6.30 21.70 -1.60
N THR A 180 -5.49 22.34 -2.46
CA THR A 180 -5.27 23.78 -2.37
C THR A 180 -6.61 24.47 -2.54
N SER A 181 -7.09 25.12 -1.49
CA SER A 181 -8.28 26.00 -1.58
C SER A 181 -7.98 27.10 -2.61
N SER A 182 -8.59 26.95 -3.77
CA SER A 182 -8.62 27.98 -4.82
C SER A 182 -9.56 29.10 -4.44
#